data_b8a2d757b0c37ada4e9cf048af7ff67f
#
_entry.id   b8a2d757b0c37ada4e9cf048af7ff67f
#
_cell.length_a   1.000
_cell.length_b   1.000
_cell.length_c   1.000
_cell.angle_alpha   90.00
_cell.angle_beta   90.00
_cell.angle_gamma   90.00
#
_symmetry.space_group_name_H-M   'P 1'
#
loop_
_entity.id
_entity.type
_entity.pdbx_description
1 polymer ?
#
loop_
_entity_poly.entity_id
_entity_poly.type
_entity_poly.pdbx_seq_one_letter_code
_entity_poly.pdbx_strand_id
1 'polypeptide(L)' 'MSFMKHSIKVSFQEGEVVIEANRDGLRRISEISAKLASLTDSEARTPANHFHFIEGMKNVETGSLPLVITLKDA' A
#
# COMPACT_ATOMS: atom_id res chain seq x y z
N MET A 1 14.57 -13.34 18.75
CA MET A 1 14.45 -13.19 17.33
C MET A 1 13.19 -12.46 16.94
N SER A 2 13.29 -11.53 16.08
CA SER A 2 12.10 -10.83 15.66
C SER A 2 11.63 -11.37 14.33
N PHE A 3 10.32 -11.40 14.19
CA PHE A 3 9.72 -11.75 12.93
C PHE A 3 9.46 -10.47 12.18
N MET A 4 10.09 -10.37 11.03
CA MET A 4 9.97 -9.19 10.23
C MET A 4 8.63 -9.21 9.53
N LYS A 5 7.63 -8.73 10.21
CA LYS A 5 6.34 -8.53 9.58
C LYS A 5 6.38 -7.24 8.81
N HIS A 6 5.56 -7.19 7.77
CA HIS A 6 5.35 -5.91 7.11
C HIS A 6 4.81 -4.93 8.14
N SER A 7 5.30 -3.72 8.10
CA SER A 7 4.83 -2.67 8.99
C SER A 7 4.69 -1.42 8.16
N ILE A 8 3.47 -0.93 8.05
CA ILE A 8 3.16 0.23 7.22
C ILE A 8 2.28 1.16 8.04
N LYS A 9 2.65 2.42 8.09
CA LYS A 9 1.84 3.44 8.73
C LYS A 9 1.78 4.66 7.84
N VAL A 10 0.59 5.12 7.56
CA VAL A 10 0.37 6.34 6.78
C VAL A 10 -0.10 7.42 7.74
N SER A 11 0.51 8.58 7.66
CA SER A 11 0.18 9.69 8.53
C SER A 11 0.29 11.00 7.78
N PHE A 12 -0.18 12.06 8.41
CA PHE A 12 -0.04 13.41 7.86
C PHE A 12 0.80 14.21 8.83
N GLN A 13 1.95 14.69 8.37
CA GLN A 13 2.90 15.39 9.22
C GLN A 13 3.41 16.63 8.50
N GLU A 14 3.27 17.77 9.15
CA GLU A 14 3.83 19.05 8.66
C GLU A 14 3.45 19.33 7.20
N GLY A 15 2.19 19.08 6.87
CA GLY A 15 1.68 19.36 5.55
C GLY A 15 1.95 18.29 4.52
N GLU A 16 2.52 17.16 4.94
CA GLU A 16 2.87 16.07 4.03
C GLU A 16 2.25 14.76 4.44
N VAL A 17 1.87 13.96 3.45
CA VAL A 17 1.48 12.59 3.69
C VAL A 17 2.77 11.77 3.78
N VAL A 18 2.91 11.04 4.87
CA VAL A 18 4.12 10.27 5.15
C VAL A 18 3.74 8.79 5.19
N ILE A 19 4.47 7.98 4.46
CA ILE A 19 4.35 6.53 4.54
C ILE A 19 5.60 6.02 5.22
N GLU A 20 5.43 5.54 6.45
CA GLU A 20 6.53 4.92 7.18
C GLU A 20 6.36 3.42 7.12
N ALA A 21 7.41 2.72 6.77
CA ALA A 21 7.34 1.27 6.66
C ALA A 21 8.73 0.69 6.92
N ASN A 22 8.75 -0.52 7.48
CA ASN A 22 10.01 -1.22 7.57
C ASN A 22 10.40 -1.73 6.17
N ARG A 23 11.56 -2.38 6.06
CA ARG A 23 12.03 -2.84 4.75
C ARG A 23 11.03 -3.77 4.08
N ASP A 24 10.46 -4.68 4.86
CA ASP A 24 9.47 -5.61 4.30
C ASP A 24 8.20 -4.89 3.89
N GLY A 25 7.79 -3.86 4.63
CA GLY A 25 6.66 -3.04 4.27
C GLY A 25 6.90 -2.29 2.96
N LEU A 26 8.09 -1.75 2.78
CA LEU A 26 8.44 -1.06 1.54
C LEU A 26 8.48 -2.02 0.37
N ARG A 27 9.02 -3.23 0.58
CA ARG A 27 9.00 -4.26 -0.47
C ARG A 27 7.57 -4.63 -0.86
N ARG A 28 6.69 -4.72 0.14
CA ARG A 28 5.29 -5.05 -0.12
C ARG A 28 4.63 -3.98 -0.97
N ILE A 29 4.88 -2.71 -0.67
CA ILE A 29 4.37 -1.60 -1.47
C ILE A 29 4.91 -1.68 -2.89
N SER A 30 6.19 -1.99 -3.01
CA SER A 30 6.83 -2.15 -4.33
C SER A 30 6.19 -3.28 -5.13
N GLU A 31 5.96 -4.42 -4.51
CA GLU A 31 5.33 -5.57 -5.18
C GLU A 31 3.92 -5.23 -5.66
N ILE A 32 3.16 -4.57 -4.81
CA ILE A 32 1.80 -4.18 -5.16
C ILE A 32 1.82 -3.19 -6.31
N SER A 33 2.72 -2.21 -6.27
CA SER A 33 2.85 -1.22 -7.32
C SER A 33 3.24 -1.86 -8.64
N ALA A 34 4.19 -2.78 -8.60
CA ALA A 34 4.63 -3.49 -9.80
C ALA A 34 3.50 -4.34 -10.39
N LYS A 35 2.73 -4.99 -9.52
CA LYS A 35 1.61 -5.81 -9.97
C LYS A 35 0.54 -4.96 -10.64
N LEU A 36 0.21 -3.81 -10.04
CA LEU A 36 -0.76 -2.91 -10.64
C LEU A 36 -0.28 -2.38 -11.99
N ALA A 37 1.01 -2.07 -12.08
CA ALA A 37 1.60 -1.57 -13.32
C ALA A 37 1.60 -2.62 -14.43
N SER A 38 1.48 -3.89 -14.07
CA SER A 38 1.54 -5.01 -15.02
C SER A 38 0.17 -5.51 -15.45
N LEU A 39 -0.90 -4.92 -14.95
CA LEU A 39 -2.25 -5.37 -15.31
C LEU A 39 -2.51 -5.12 -16.79
N THR A 40 -3.21 -6.06 -17.41
CA THR A 40 -3.68 -5.89 -18.78
C THR A 40 -4.79 -4.84 -18.81
N ASP A 41 -5.11 -4.34 -20.00
CA ASP A 41 -6.20 -3.38 -20.14
C ASP A 41 -7.51 -3.94 -19.61
N SER A 42 -7.74 -5.22 -19.84
CA SER A 42 -8.94 -5.89 -19.38
C SER A 42 -8.99 -5.94 -17.85
N GLU A 43 -7.87 -6.32 -17.23
CA GLU A 43 -7.76 -6.39 -15.78
C GLU A 43 -7.85 -5.02 -15.13
N ALA A 44 -7.34 -4.00 -15.80
CA ALA A 44 -7.39 -2.64 -15.28
C ALA A 44 -8.81 -2.10 -15.11
N ARG A 45 -9.77 -2.73 -15.75
CA ARG A 45 -11.17 -2.35 -15.65
C ARG A 45 -11.93 -3.11 -14.57
N THR A 46 -11.23 -3.92 -13.80
CA THR A 46 -11.81 -4.72 -12.73
C THR A 46 -11.42 -4.16 -11.36
N PRO A 47 -12.08 -4.61 -10.29
CA PRO A 47 -11.67 -4.20 -8.94
C PRO A 47 -10.24 -4.58 -8.58
N ALA A 48 -9.58 -5.41 -9.37
CA ALA A 48 -8.18 -5.76 -9.14
C ALA A 48 -7.23 -4.58 -9.40
N ASN A 49 -7.74 -3.45 -9.87
CA ASN A 49 -6.92 -2.31 -10.27
C ASN A 49 -6.49 -1.41 -9.11
N HIS A 50 -6.77 -1.80 -7.88
CA HIS A 50 -6.37 -1.00 -6.72
C HIS A 50 -6.13 -1.88 -5.51
N PHE A 51 -5.44 -1.32 -4.53
CA PHE A 51 -5.17 -2.00 -3.28
C PHE A 51 -5.27 -1.00 -2.13
N HIS A 52 -5.96 -1.41 -1.07
CA HIS A 52 -6.14 -0.59 0.12
C HIS A 52 -5.18 -0.99 1.23
N PHE A 53 -4.67 0.01 1.92
CA PHE A 53 -3.97 -0.18 3.19
C PHE A 53 -4.78 0.56 4.23
N ILE A 54 -5.47 -0.16 5.11
CA ILE A 54 -6.31 0.47 6.13
C ILE A 54 -6.00 -0.14 7.48
N GLU A 55 -6.23 0.65 8.51
CA GLU A 55 -6.07 0.20 9.88
C GLU A 55 -6.94 -1.04 10.12
N GLY A 56 -6.38 -2.01 10.83
CA GLY A 56 -7.06 -3.29 11.04
C GLY A 56 -6.57 -4.38 10.12
N MET A 57 -5.93 -4.03 9.01
CA MET A 57 -5.28 -5.02 8.18
C MET A 57 -3.99 -5.47 8.86
N LYS A 58 -3.60 -6.71 8.57
CA LYS A 58 -2.52 -7.38 9.29
C LYS A 58 -1.22 -6.59 9.35
N ASN A 59 -0.90 -5.87 8.30
CA ASN A 59 0.39 -5.20 8.20
C ASN A 59 0.29 -3.69 8.30
N VAL A 60 -0.86 -3.17 8.67
CA VAL A 60 -1.08 -1.73 8.79
C VAL A 60 -1.21 -1.39 10.26
N GLU A 61 -0.38 -0.47 10.71
CA GLU A 61 -0.32 -0.12 12.12
C GLU A 61 -1.56 0.66 12.58
N THR A 62 -1.84 0.54 13.86
CA THR A 62 -2.91 1.31 14.50
C THR A 62 -2.64 2.80 14.34
N GLY A 63 -3.66 3.55 14.01
CA GLY A 63 -3.53 4.99 13.82
C GLY A 63 -3.15 5.38 12.41
N SER A 64 -2.97 4.41 11.52
CA SER A 64 -2.65 4.70 10.13
C SER A 64 -3.85 5.31 9.42
N LEU A 65 -3.59 6.30 8.57
CA LEU A 65 -4.62 6.84 7.70
C LEU A 65 -4.93 5.83 6.59
N PRO A 66 -6.17 5.81 6.11
CA PRO A 66 -6.49 4.96 4.95
C PRO A 66 -5.70 5.41 3.73
N LEU A 67 -5.17 4.43 2.99
CA LEU A 67 -4.42 4.69 1.78
C LEU A 67 -4.90 3.73 0.70
N VAL A 68 -5.09 4.22 -0.49
CA VAL A 68 -5.34 3.36 -1.64
C VAL A 68 -4.30 3.64 -2.70
N ILE A 69 -3.77 2.58 -3.29
CA ILE A 69 -2.90 2.67 -4.46
C ILE A 69 -3.71 2.11 -5.61
N THR A 70 -3.87 2.90 -6.64
CA THR A 70 -4.73 2.51 -7.75
C THR A 70 -4.03 2.81 -9.07
N LEU A 71 -4.28 1.96 -10.04
CA LEU A 71 -3.81 2.20 -11.40
C LEU A 71 -4.71 3.27 -12.01
N LYS A 72 -4.09 4.32 -12.48
CA LYS A 72 -4.84 5.37 -13.14
C LYS A 72 -5.14 4.93 -14.58
N ASP A 73 -6.41 4.94 -14.91
CA ASP A 73 -6.81 4.65 -16.27
C ASP A 73 -6.41 5.83 -17.15
N ALA A 74 -5.65 5.56 -18.16
CA ALA A 74 -5.12 6.58 -19.04
C ALA A 74 -6.12 6.99 -20.10
#